data_c0b9080766e9dcf21c9f2e4dbfd3e901
#
_entry.id   c0b9080766e9dcf21c9f2e4dbfd3e901
#
_cell.length_a   1.000
_cell.length_b   1.000
_cell.length_c   1.000
_cell.angle_alpha   90.00
_cell.angle_beta   90.00
_cell.angle_gamma   90.00
#
_symmetry.space_group_name_H-M   'P 1'
#
loop_
_entity.id
_entity.type
_entity.pdbx_description
1 polymer ?
#
loop_
_entity_poly.entity_id
_entity_poly.type
_entity_poly.pdbx_seq_one_letter_code
_entity_poly.pdbx_strand_id
1 'polypeptide(L)'
;VTKKQEGNTLRAVVAPREGTYAGAPDSRSYEMRFPATFPPKTVQVNGREIPYARFPKAGQWTYDAYTLAPVVYTDAAPCDRPLEVVLTFDDHAAAHQADLYGKSGVFKRCIDLTVEFKTEQGKTEPYLMLPKEYLNVSQCPNFILEDPGRIAGYLAAYEKNKAALFETTDKMTIIGENFKKRLRAQIGGVK
;
A
#
# COMPACT_ATOMS: atom_id res chain seq x y z
N VAL A 1 -20.98 6.17 -1.11
CA VAL A 1 -20.32 4.93 -0.68
C VAL A 1 -20.29 4.89 0.84
N THR A 2 -20.74 3.78 1.41
CA THR A 2 -20.64 3.53 2.85
C THR A 2 -19.60 2.45 3.12
N LYS A 3 -18.91 2.53 4.28
CA LYS A 3 -17.91 1.55 4.71
C LYS A 3 -18.22 1.17 6.16
N LYS A 4 -18.25 -0.15 6.47
CA LYS A 4 -18.45 -0.68 7.82
C LYS A 4 -17.47 -1.84 8.05
N GLN A 5 -16.84 -1.87 9.22
CA GLN A 5 -16.02 -3.00 9.66
C GLN A 5 -16.66 -3.65 10.87
N GLU A 6 -16.79 -4.96 10.84
CA GLU A 6 -17.35 -5.78 11.91
C GLU A 6 -16.49 -7.04 12.06
N GLY A 7 -15.78 -7.14 13.18
CA GLY A 7 -14.84 -8.24 13.40
C GLY A 7 -13.83 -8.35 12.26
N ASN A 8 -13.75 -9.53 11.68
CA ASN A 8 -12.81 -9.86 10.59
C ASN A 8 -13.31 -9.46 9.19
N THR A 9 -14.39 -8.67 9.09
CA THR A 9 -15.03 -8.34 7.83
C THR A 9 -15.12 -6.83 7.65
N LEU A 10 -14.68 -6.34 6.48
CA LEU A 10 -14.90 -4.98 6.03
C LEU A 10 -15.82 -5.01 4.83
N ARG A 11 -16.96 -4.32 4.95
CA ARG A 11 -17.99 -4.20 3.93
C ARG A 11 -18.01 -2.78 3.39
N ALA A 12 -18.00 -2.63 2.06
CA ALA A 12 -18.19 -1.36 1.36
C ALA A 12 -19.35 -1.49 0.38
N VAL A 13 -20.24 -0.51 0.38
CA VAL A 13 -21.40 -0.48 -0.51
C VAL A 13 -21.44 0.82 -1.29
N VAL A 14 -21.50 0.71 -2.60
CA VAL A 14 -21.85 1.81 -3.51
C VAL A 14 -23.38 1.78 -3.65
N ALA A 15 -24.04 2.86 -3.21
CA ALA A 15 -25.50 2.97 -3.33
C ALA A 15 -25.95 3.01 -4.80
N PRO A 16 -27.17 2.59 -5.11
CA PRO A 16 -27.75 2.79 -6.43
C PRO A 16 -27.73 4.26 -6.83
N ARG A 17 -27.71 4.50 -8.14
CA ARG A 17 -27.90 5.85 -8.67
C ARG A 17 -29.31 6.33 -8.36
N GLU A 18 -29.43 7.55 -7.85
CA GLU A 18 -30.68 8.27 -7.70
C GLU A 18 -30.88 9.21 -8.89
N GLY A 19 -32.04 9.16 -9.49
CA GLY A 19 -32.39 9.97 -10.67
C GLY A 19 -31.71 9.52 -11.97
N THR A 20 -32.00 10.25 -13.04
CA THR A 20 -31.46 10.02 -14.38
C THR A 20 -31.29 11.35 -15.13
N TYR A 21 -30.38 11.37 -16.12
CA TYR A 21 -30.13 12.48 -17.02
C TYR A 21 -29.75 11.97 -18.40
N ALA A 22 -29.82 12.80 -19.43
CA ALA A 22 -29.44 12.40 -20.79
C ALA A 22 -27.96 12.00 -20.83
N GLY A 23 -27.67 10.77 -21.30
CA GLY A 23 -26.33 10.19 -21.33
C GLY A 23 -25.88 9.54 -20.01
N ALA A 24 -26.74 9.39 -19.01
CA ALA A 24 -26.43 8.65 -17.80
C ALA A 24 -26.08 7.18 -18.12
N PRO A 25 -24.94 6.63 -17.68
CA PRO A 25 -24.57 5.26 -17.98
C PRO A 25 -25.48 4.26 -17.22
N ASP A 26 -25.88 3.18 -17.88
CA ASP A 26 -26.69 2.12 -17.27
C ASP A 26 -25.85 1.17 -16.41
N SER A 27 -24.57 1.06 -16.70
CA SER A 27 -23.63 0.24 -15.93
C SER A 27 -22.30 0.93 -15.75
N ARG A 28 -21.57 0.57 -14.67
CA ARG A 28 -20.21 1.05 -14.36
C ARG A 28 -19.36 -0.05 -13.76
N SER A 29 -18.07 -0.03 -14.08
CA SER A 29 -17.03 -0.72 -13.33
C SER A 29 -16.41 0.23 -12.33
N TYR A 30 -15.87 -0.31 -11.24
CA TYR A 30 -15.24 0.46 -10.17
C TYR A 30 -13.86 -0.08 -9.87
N GLU A 31 -12.94 0.84 -9.59
CA GLU A 31 -11.70 0.59 -8.89
C GLU A 31 -11.89 1.06 -7.44
N MET A 32 -11.95 0.12 -6.50
CA MET A 32 -12.15 0.42 -5.08
C MET A 32 -10.86 0.17 -4.32
N ARG A 33 -10.31 1.23 -3.69
CA ARG A 33 -9.09 1.18 -2.90
C ARG A 33 -9.42 1.26 -1.41
N PHE A 34 -8.74 0.45 -0.62
CA PHE A 34 -8.88 0.40 0.84
C PHE A 34 -7.53 0.71 1.50
N PRO A 35 -7.13 2.01 1.60
CA PRO A 35 -5.82 2.40 2.12
C PRO A 35 -5.63 1.97 3.58
N ALA A 36 -4.35 1.74 3.96
CA ALA A 36 -3.95 1.33 5.29
C ALA A 36 -4.74 0.10 5.79
N THR A 37 -4.86 -0.90 4.92
CA THR A 37 -5.62 -2.13 5.18
C THR A 37 -4.73 -3.32 4.84
N PHE A 38 -4.70 -4.35 5.70
CA PHE A 38 -3.97 -5.59 5.42
C PHE A 38 -4.55 -6.30 4.18
N PRO A 39 -3.76 -7.17 3.52
CA PRO A 39 -4.28 -8.04 2.47
C PRO A 39 -5.41 -8.92 3.03
N PRO A 40 -6.58 -8.95 2.38
CA PRO A 40 -7.67 -9.82 2.79
C PRO A 40 -7.37 -11.28 2.44
N LYS A 41 -7.93 -12.20 3.21
CA LYS A 41 -7.94 -13.62 2.91
C LYS A 41 -8.83 -13.93 1.70
N THR A 42 -10.00 -13.28 1.64
CA THR A 42 -10.94 -13.36 0.51
C THR A 42 -11.53 -12.00 0.20
N VAL A 43 -11.88 -11.81 -1.08
CA VAL A 43 -12.60 -10.64 -1.57
C VAL A 43 -13.82 -11.11 -2.33
N GLN A 44 -14.99 -10.56 -1.99
CA GLN A 44 -16.23 -10.84 -2.69
C GLN A 44 -16.83 -9.55 -3.26
N VAL A 45 -17.42 -9.66 -4.45
CA VAL A 45 -18.20 -8.61 -5.09
C VAL A 45 -19.60 -9.15 -5.33
N ASN A 46 -20.63 -8.53 -4.72
CA ASN A 46 -22.02 -8.98 -4.78
C ASN A 46 -22.18 -10.48 -4.40
N GLY A 47 -21.47 -10.93 -3.37
CA GLY A 47 -21.49 -12.31 -2.88
C GLY A 47 -20.66 -13.31 -3.69
N ARG A 48 -20.05 -12.91 -4.82
CA ARG A 48 -19.16 -13.76 -5.61
C ARG A 48 -17.71 -13.48 -5.24
N GLU A 49 -16.96 -14.51 -4.88
CA GLU A 49 -15.52 -14.41 -4.63
C GLU A 49 -14.76 -14.13 -5.93
N ILE A 50 -13.79 -13.20 -5.86
CA ILE A 50 -12.91 -12.82 -6.96
C ILE A 50 -11.45 -13.12 -6.60
N PRO A 51 -10.63 -13.60 -7.58
CA PRO A 51 -9.27 -14.01 -7.31
C PRO A 51 -8.29 -12.84 -7.20
N TYR A 52 -7.21 -13.08 -6.45
CA TYR A 52 -6.02 -12.22 -6.45
C TYR A 52 -5.29 -12.31 -7.78
N ALA A 53 -4.78 -11.18 -8.26
CA ALA A 53 -3.84 -11.12 -9.37
C ALA A 53 -2.83 -10.00 -9.18
N ARG A 54 -1.55 -10.25 -9.45
CA ARG A 54 -0.50 -9.21 -9.39
C ARG A 54 -0.77 -8.10 -10.40
N PHE A 55 -1.27 -8.45 -11.58
CA PHE A 55 -1.68 -7.52 -12.65
C PHE A 55 -3.18 -7.75 -12.92
N PRO A 56 -4.05 -7.08 -12.16
CA PRO A 56 -5.48 -7.36 -12.17
C PRO A 56 -6.18 -6.82 -13.42
N LYS A 57 -7.25 -7.48 -13.77
CA LYS A 57 -8.29 -7.02 -14.70
C LYS A 57 -9.65 -6.99 -14.00
N ALA A 58 -10.70 -6.59 -14.69
CA ALA A 58 -12.07 -6.64 -14.16
C ALA A 58 -12.39 -8.02 -13.56
N GLY A 59 -13.10 -8.04 -12.43
CA GLY A 59 -13.39 -9.25 -11.66
C GLY A 59 -12.21 -9.82 -10.87
N GLN A 60 -11.18 -9.03 -10.59
CA GLN A 60 -9.99 -9.43 -9.81
C GLN A 60 -9.63 -8.36 -8.78
N TRP A 61 -8.77 -8.72 -7.83
CA TRP A 61 -8.19 -7.78 -6.89
C TRP A 61 -6.68 -7.93 -6.82
N THR A 62 -6.00 -6.87 -6.35
CA THR A 62 -4.57 -6.84 -6.11
C THR A 62 -4.27 -6.13 -4.79
N TYR A 63 -2.99 -6.09 -4.42
CA TYR A 63 -2.53 -5.33 -3.26
C TYR A 63 -1.53 -4.26 -3.70
N ASP A 64 -1.86 -3.00 -3.45
CA ASP A 64 -0.94 -1.89 -3.67
C ASP A 64 -0.04 -1.73 -2.43
N ALA A 65 1.19 -2.21 -2.52
CA ALA A 65 2.16 -2.14 -1.43
C ALA A 65 2.67 -0.73 -1.14
N TYR A 66 2.54 0.21 -2.07
CA TYR A 66 2.97 1.60 -1.85
C TYR A 66 1.98 2.37 -0.99
N THR A 67 0.71 2.06 -1.10
CA THR A 67 -0.36 2.65 -0.29
C THR A 67 -0.88 1.72 0.80
N LEU A 68 -0.35 0.48 0.87
CA LEU A 68 -0.80 -0.58 1.77
C LEU A 68 -2.32 -0.80 1.64
N ALA A 69 -2.76 -1.04 0.43
CA ALA A 69 -4.17 -1.05 0.09
C ALA A 69 -4.57 -2.26 -0.76
N PRO A 70 -5.55 -3.06 -0.37
CA PRO A 70 -6.31 -3.87 -1.33
C PRO A 70 -6.98 -2.98 -2.37
N VAL A 71 -6.88 -3.37 -3.64
CA VAL A 71 -7.51 -2.70 -4.77
C VAL A 71 -8.39 -3.69 -5.51
N VAL A 72 -9.67 -3.41 -5.57
CA VAL A 72 -10.69 -4.28 -6.18
C VAL A 72 -11.14 -3.68 -7.50
N TYR A 73 -11.05 -4.45 -8.57
CA TYR A 73 -11.51 -4.08 -9.91
C TYR A 73 -12.79 -4.87 -10.21
N THR A 74 -13.93 -4.18 -10.22
CA THR A 74 -15.20 -4.86 -10.44
C THR A 74 -15.49 -5.04 -11.93
N ASP A 75 -16.26 -6.06 -12.29
CA ASP A 75 -16.95 -6.08 -13.55
C ASP A 75 -17.96 -4.92 -13.62
N ALA A 76 -18.43 -4.60 -14.83
CA ALA A 76 -19.50 -3.62 -14.99
C ALA A 76 -20.77 -4.11 -14.29
N ALA A 77 -21.32 -3.29 -13.41
CA ALA A 77 -22.54 -3.55 -12.66
C ALA A 77 -23.61 -2.51 -12.97
N PRO A 78 -24.91 -2.88 -12.99
CA PRO A 78 -26.00 -1.94 -13.19
C PRO A 78 -25.97 -0.79 -12.17
N CYS A 79 -26.15 0.44 -12.63
CA CYS A 79 -26.12 1.63 -11.78
C CYS A 79 -27.38 1.78 -10.90
N ASP A 80 -28.46 1.11 -11.21
CA ASP A 80 -29.73 1.12 -10.48
C ASP A 80 -29.78 0.13 -9.29
N ARG A 81 -28.68 -0.61 -9.07
CA ARG A 81 -28.54 -1.58 -7.99
C ARG A 81 -27.33 -1.26 -7.12
N PRO A 82 -27.35 -1.63 -5.83
CA PRO A 82 -26.18 -1.50 -4.99
C PRO A 82 -25.07 -2.44 -5.48
N LEU A 83 -23.83 -1.96 -5.38
CA LEU A 83 -22.64 -2.81 -5.53
C LEU A 83 -22.00 -2.97 -4.17
N GLU A 84 -21.83 -4.21 -3.74
CA GLU A 84 -21.22 -4.56 -2.47
C GLU A 84 -19.86 -5.20 -2.68
N VAL A 85 -18.86 -4.75 -1.90
CA VAL A 85 -17.55 -5.38 -1.80
C VAL A 85 -17.32 -5.78 -0.35
N VAL A 86 -16.96 -7.05 -0.13
CA VAL A 86 -16.67 -7.62 1.18
C VAL A 86 -15.24 -8.15 1.20
N LEU A 87 -14.44 -7.65 2.14
CA LEU A 87 -13.10 -8.14 2.42
C LEU A 87 -13.13 -8.90 3.73
N THR A 88 -12.66 -10.16 3.73
CA THR A 88 -12.53 -10.97 4.95
C THR A 88 -11.06 -11.14 5.29
N PHE A 89 -10.71 -10.92 6.54
CA PHE A 89 -9.34 -10.98 7.05
C PHE A 89 -9.14 -12.20 7.95
N ASP A 90 -7.89 -12.59 8.16
CA ASP A 90 -7.55 -13.45 9.28
C ASP A 90 -7.55 -12.67 10.61
N ASP A 91 -7.45 -13.38 11.72
CA ASP A 91 -7.53 -12.78 13.07
C ASP A 91 -6.38 -11.81 13.31
N HIS A 92 -5.17 -12.11 12.82
CA HIS A 92 -4.01 -11.22 12.95
C HIS A 92 -4.25 -9.91 12.21
N ALA A 93 -4.62 -9.97 10.93
CA ALA A 93 -4.89 -8.77 10.14
C ALA A 93 -6.02 -7.93 10.74
N ALA A 94 -7.09 -8.56 11.20
CA ALA A 94 -8.21 -7.86 11.83
C ALA A 94 -7.78 -7.14 13.13
N ALA A 95 -6.95 -7.78 13.96
CA ALA A 95 -6.46 -7.20 15.21
C ALA A 95 -5.44 -6.06 14.99
N HIS A 96 -4.65 -6.11 13.90
CA HIS A 96 -3.52 -5.22 13.66
C HIS A 96 -3.75 -4.19 12.55
N GLN A 97 -4.98 -3.99 12.05
CA GLN A 97 -5.28 -2.99 11.01
C GLN A 97 -4.73 -1.59 11.35
N ALA A 98 -4.82 -1.19 12.62
CA ALA A 98 -4.34 0.11 13.08
C ALA A 98 -2.82 0.29 12.92
N ASP A 99 -2.03 -0.79 12.89
CA ASP A 99 -0.57 -0.73 12.73
C ASP A 99 -0.15 -0.20 11.37
N LEU A 100 -1.05 -0.19 10.38
CA LEU A 100 -0.83 0.39 9.05
C LEU A 100 -1.13 1.88 8.97
N TYR A 101 -1.78 2.46 9.99
CA TYR A 101 -2.12 3.88 9.98
C TYR A 101 -0.87 4.74 9.96
N GLY A 102 -0.87 5.76 9.09
CA GLY A 102 0.29 6.62 8.87
C GLY A 102 1.41 6.01 8.00
N LYS A 103 1.35 4.72 7.65
CA LYS A 103 2.36 4.04 6.81
C LYS A 103 2.07 4.11 5.31
N SER A 104 0.86 4.48 4.92
CA SER A 104 0.52 4.68 3.50
C SER A 104 1.46 5.70 2.86
N GLY A 105 2.04 5.34 1.71
CA GLY A 105 3.01 6.17 1.00
C GLY A 105 4.44 6.19 1.56
N VAL A 106 4.71 5.59 2.73
CA VAL A 106 6.08 5.52 3.30
C VAL A 106 7.02 4.79 2.33
N PHE A 107 6.60 3.68 1.75
CA PHE A 107 7.44 2.93 0.82
C PHE A 107 7.75 3.69 -0.46
N LYS A 108 6.81 4.48 -0.97
CA LYS A 108 7.07 5.38 -2.11
C LYS A 108 8.15 6.40 -1.73
N ARG A 109 8.06 7.01 -0.55
CA ARG A 109 9.07 7.95 -0.05
C ARG A 109 10.44 7.27 0.15
N CYS A 110 10.48 6.01 0.57
CA CYS A 110 11.74 5.26 0.68
C CYS A 110 12.46 5.13 -0.67
N ILE A 111 11.70 4.87 -1.74
CA ILE A 111 12.25 4.80 -3.10
C ILE A 111 12.76 6.17 -3.53
N ASP A 112 11.97 7.21 -3.40
CA ASP A 112 12.32 8.58 -3.80
C ASP A 112 13.57 9.06 -3.05
N LEU A 113 13.65 8.82 -1.73
CA LEU A 113 14.82 9.16 -0.91
C LEU A 113 16.06 8.31 -1.27
N THR A 114 15.88 7.06 -1.70
CA THR A 114 16.99 6.22 -2.17
C THR A 114 17.58 6.77 -3.47
N VAL A 115 16.73 7.23 -4.39
CA VAL A 115 17.16 7.90 -5.63
C VAL A 115 17.87 9.22 -5.31
N GLU A 116 17.31 10.03 -4.40
CA GLU A 116 17.93 11.29 -3.98
C GLU A 116 19.30 11.05 -3.31
N PHE A 117 19.39 10.04 -2.41
CA PHE A 117 20.66 9.65 -1.78
C PHE A 117 21.72 9.32 -2.84
N LYS A 118 21.37 8.49 -3.83
CA LYS A 118 22.30 8.10 -4.90
C LYS A 118 22.76 9.32 -5.71
N THR A 119 21.87 10.28 -5.92
CA THR A 119 22.21 11.54 -6.60
C THR A 119 23.18 12.39 -5.79
N GLU A 120 22.95 12.54 -4.47
CA GLU A 120 23.85 13.30 -3.58
C GLU A 120 25.21 12.61 -3.47
N GLN A 121 25.22 11.30 -3.25
CA GLN A 121 26.44 10.50 -3.22
C GLN A 121 27.24 10.63 -4.52
N GLY A 122 26.58 10.57 -5.68
CA GLY A 122 27.21 10.60 -6.99
C GLY A 122 27.94 11.90 -7.30
N LYS A 123 27.66 13.00 -6.57
CA LYS A 123 28.37 14.28 -6.73
C LYS A 123 29.82 14.22 -6.23
N THR A 124 30.07 13.43 -5.20
CA THR A 124 31.40 13.31 -4.56
C THR A 124 32.05 11.96 -4.76
N GLU A 125 31.26 10.88 -4.73
CA GLU A 125 31.72 9.50 -4.82
C GLU A 125 30.87 8.71 -5.86
N PRO A 126 31.04 8.98 -7.17
CA PRO A 126 30.15 8.44 -8.21
C PRO A 126 30.21 6.90 -8.33
N TYR A 127 31.32 6.28 -7.94
CA TYR A 127 31.53 4.83 -8.02
C TYR A 127 31.19 4.08 -6.72
N LEU A 128 30.86 4.79 -5.65
CA LEU A 128 30.49 4.14 -4.41
C LEU A 128 29.16 3.37 -4.55
N MET A 129 29.17 2.14 -4.10
CA MET A 129 27.98 1.28 -4.11
C MET A 129 26.90 1.84 -3.17
N LEU A 130 25.64 1.72 -3.56
CA LEU A 130 24.52 2.04 -2.69
C LEU A 130 24.56 1.13 -1.45
N PRO A 131 24.54 1.68 -0.23
CA PRO A 131 24.51 0.86 0.98
C PRO A 131 23.31 -0.10 0.99
N LYS A 132 23.53 -1.34 1.43
CA LYS A 132 22.49 -2.40 1.44
C LYS A 132 21.23 -1.99 2.23
N GLU A 133 21.39 -1.14 3.24
CA GLU A 133 20.28 -0.63 4.06
C GLU A 133 19.28 0.17 3.23
N TYR A 134 19.74 0.96 2.26
CA TYR A 134 18.88 1.67 1.31
C TYR A 134 18.14 0.71 0.38
N LEU A 135 18.82 -0.31 -0.12
CA LEU A 135 18.19 -1.36 -0.93
C LEU A 135 17.13 -2.13 -0.14
N ASN A 136 17.47 -2.56 1.08
CA ASN A 136 16.56 -3.32 1.93
C ASN A 136 15.25 -2.57 2.23
N VAL A 137 15.35 -1.25 2.46
CA VAL A 137 14.18 -0.41 2.73
C VAL A 137 13.38 -0.15 1.46
N SER A 138 14.04 0.16 0.34
CA SER A 138 13.34 0.48 -0.93
C SER A 138 12.73 -0.74 -1.61
N GLN A 139 13.22 -1.96 -1.35
CA GLN A 139 12.67 -3.20 -1.92
C GLN A 139 11.49 -3.79 -1.14
N CYS A 140 11.21 -3.29 0.06
CA CYS A 140 10.11 -3.80 0.88
C CYS A 140 8.76 -3.88 0.13
N PRO A 141 8.31 -2.85 -0.63
CA PRO A 141 7.07 -2.94 -1.38
C PRO A 141 7.08 -4.04 -2.46
N ASN A 142 8.23 -4.32 -3.08
CA ASN A 142 8.33 -5.40 -4.06
C ASN A 142 8.10 -6.77 -3.43
N PHE A 143 8.65 -7.02 -2.25
CA PHE A 143 8.40 -8.25 -1.50
C PHE A 143 6.94 -8.41 -1.10
N ILE A 144 6.29 -7.32 -0.68
CA ILE A 144 4.86 -7.32 -0.36
C ILE A 144 4.01 -7.61 -1.61
N LEU A 145 4.37 -7.05 -2.78
CA LEU A 145 3.67 -7.31 -4.04
C LEU A 145 3.81 -8.76 -4.51
N GLU A 146 4.96 -9.40 -4.22
CA GLU A 146 5.20 -10.81 -4.58
C GLU A 146 4.42 -11.77 -3.69
N ASP A 147 4.39 -11.50 -2.38
CA ASP A 147 3.67 -12.32 -1.40
C ASP A 147 3.00 -11.44 -0.33
N PRO A 148 1.82 -10.88 -0.61
CA PRO A 148 1.09 -10.04 0.34
C PRO A 148 0.75 -10.76 1.65
N GLY A 149 0.59 -12.09 1.63
CA GLY A 149 0.29 -12.89 2.83
C GLY A 149 1.37 -12.81 3.91
N ARG A 150 2.61 -12.45 3.56
CA ARG A 150 3.73 -12.30 4.50
C ARG A 150 3.99 -10.87 4.95
N ILE A 151 3.06 -9.95 4.71
CA ILE A 151 3.23 -8.51 4.97
C ILE A 151 3.69 -8.20 6.41
N ALA A 152 3.19 -8.89 7.42
CA ALA A 152 3.59 -8.67 8.82
C ALA A 152 5.11 -8.88 9.01
N GLY A 153 5.68 -9.93 8.42
CA GLY A 153 7.12 -10.18 8.44
C GLY A 153 7.92 -9.13 7.68
N TYR A 154 7.42 -8.67 6.54
CA TYR A 154 8.09 -7.60 5.76
C TYR A 154 8.05 -6.24 6.48
N LEU A 155 6.95 -5.93 7.17
CA LEU A 155 6.85 -4.71 7.98
C LEU A 155 7.81 -4.75 9.17
N ALA A 156 7.92 -5.88 9.86
CA ALA A 156 8.90 -6.06 10.93
C ALA A 156 10.35 -5.92 10.43
N ALA A 157 10.66 -6.54 9.29
CA ALA A 157 11.97 -6.40 8.64
C ALA A 157 12.24 -4.95 8.20
N TYR A 158 11.23 -4.25 7.68
CA TYR A 158 11.33 -2.83 7.33
C TYR A 158 11.73 -1.96 8.52
N GLU A 159 11.09 -2.12 9.67
CA GLU A 159 11.40 -1.33 10.88
C GLU A 159 12.86 -1.56 11.34
N LYS A 160 13.32 -2.81 11.32
CA LYS A 160 14.72 -3.15 11.60
C LYS A 160 15.69 -2.51 10.60
N ASN A 161 15.41 -2.65 9.31
CA ASN A 161 16.24 -2.10 8.23
C ASN A 161 16.25 -0.57 8.25
N LYS A 162 15.15 0.07 8.61
CA LYS A 162 15.04 1.52 8.78
C LYS A 162 15.98 2.04 9.88
N ALA A 163 16.06 1.36 11.01
CA ALA A 163 16.98 1.72 12.09
C ALA A 163 18.44 1.64 11.63
N ALA A 164 18.81 0.56 10.95
CA ALA A 164 20.15 0.38 10.38
C ALA A 164 20.46 1.42 9.28
N LEU A 165 19.47 1.81 8.47
CA LEU A 165 19.58 2.87 7.47
C LEU A 165 19.97 4.21 8.12
N PHE A 166 19.30 4.59 9.20
CA PHE A 166 19.61 5.84 9.91
C PHE A 166 21.02 5.82 10.48
N GLU A 167 21.40 4.72 11.14
CA GLU A 167 22.74 4.58 11.71
C GLU A 167 23.84 4.65 10.62
N THR A 168 23.64 3.97 9.50
CA THR A 168 24.57 4.00 8.37
C THR A 168 24.69 5.42 7.79
N THR A 169 23.54 6.09 7.59
CA THR A 169 23.52 7.45 7.01
C THR A 169 24.20 8.47 7.94
N ASP A 170 24.06 8.33 9.26
CA ASP A 170 24.71 9.23 10.23
C ASP A 170 26.23 9.18 10.17
N LYS A 171 26.79 8.00 9.94
CA LYS A 171 28.24 7.78 9.83
C LYS A 171 28.82 8.32 8.52
N MET A 172 27.98 8.62 7.53
CA MET A 172 28.44 9.10 6.22
C MET A 172 28.70 10.60 6.24
N THR A 173 29.96 10.99 6.01
CA THR A 173 30.39 12.39 5.96
C THR A 173 30.09 13.06 4.61
N ILE A 174 29.93 12.27 3.55
CA ILE A 174 29.62 12.75 2.18
C ILE A 174 28.16 13.18 2.02
N ILE A 175 27.29 12.81 2.96
CA ILE A 175 25.85 13.12 2.92
C ILE A 175 25.58 14.30 3.84
N GLY A 176 25.00 15.36 3.29
CA GLY A 176 24.70 16.59 4.02
C GLY A 176 23.61 16.44 5.08
N GLU A 177 23.71 17.24 6.16
CA GLU A 177 22.78 17.20 7.29
C GLU A 177 21.33 17.48 6.90
N ASN A 178 21.08 18.28 5.86
CA ASN A 178 19.72 18.53 5.36
C ASN A 178 19.06 17.26 4.81
N PHE A 179 19.82 16.42 4.10
CA PHE A 179 19.31 15.12 3.66
C PHE A 179 18.99 14.21 4.83
N LYS A 180 19.91 14.10 5.81
CA LYS A 180 19.72 13.29 7.02
C LYS A 180 18.46 13.68 7.80
N LYS A 181 18.19 14.99 7.93
CA LYS A 181 16.96 15.51 8.56
C LYS A 181 15.70 15.12 7.77
N ARG A 182 15.71 15.31 6.43
CA ARG A 182 14.58 14.94 5.58
C ARG A 182 14.31 13.44 5.61
N LEU A 183 15.34 12.61 5.54
CA LEU A 183 15.23 11.15 5.64
C LEU A 183 14.45 10.75 6.90
N ARG A 184 14.83 11.27 8.06
CA ARG A 184 14.15 10.99 9.33
C ARG A 184 12.71 11.52 9.35
N ALA A 185 12.48 12.73 8.87
CA ALA A 185 11.15 13.34 8.85
C ALA A 185 10.17 12.56 7.96
N GLN A 186 10.64 12.03 6.83
CA GLN A 186 9.74 11.41 5.84
C GLN A 186 9.49 9.92 6.06
N ILE A 187 10.45 9.18 6.61
CA ILE A 187 10.30 7.74 6.83
C ILE A 187 10.47 7.29 8.28
N GLY A 188 10.85 8.21 9.18
CA GLY A 188 11.06 7.92 10.60
C GLY A 188 9.80 7.49 11.35
N GLY A 189 8.63 7.78 10.81
CA GLY A 189 7.33 7.60 11.46
C GLY A 189 6.90 8.85 12.21
N VAL A 190 5.61 9.15 12.16
CA VAL A 190 5.00 10.12 13.06
C VAL A 190 4.91 9.41 14.41
N LYS A 191 5.56 9.97 15.43
CA LYS A 191 5.36 9.55 16.82
C LYS A 191 3.95 9.95 17.26
#